data_7d3ffa6e68f66189d31b8ba2866adf40
#
_entry.id   7d3ffa6e68f66189d31b8ba2866adf40
#
_cell.length_a   1.000
_cell.length_b   1.000
_cell.length_c   1.000
_cell.angle_alpha   90.00
_cell.angle_beta   90.00
_cell.angle_gamma   90.00
#
_symmetry.space_group_name_H-M   'P 1'
#
loop_
_entity.id
_entity.type
_entity.pdbx_description
1 polymer ?
#
loop_
_entity_poly.entity_id
_entity_poly.type
_entity_poly.pdbx_seq_one_letter_code
_entity_poly.pdbx_strand_id
1 'polypeptide(L)'
;MEKGKTRVFCFKDLSDFGTYKSVAKAVERLTIKGYVRRVTQGIYYYPLINETFHVEYPPEMEAIAEALSRNNNWQIRETGSFALYKLGMDNQIPMKAVYLSSGPYRIYQIGMRTIEFKSSSRKNFAFSRKTS
;
A
#
# COMPACT_ATOMS: atom_id res chain seq x y z
N MET A 1 1.18 17.17 7.48
CA MET A 1 0.86 16.26 6.39
C MET A 1 1.57 16.69 5.12
N GLU A 2 2.20 15.76 4.46
CA GLU A 2 2.95 16.08 3.26
C GLU A 2 2.03 16.26 2.06
N LYS A 3 2.31 17.29 1.28
CA LYS A 3 1.54 17.57 0.09
C LYS A 3 1.91 16.57 -1.01
N GLY A 4 0.91 16.19 -1.81
CA GLY A 4 1.12 15.30 -2.93
C GLY A 4 1.11 13.82 -2.60
N LYS A 5 0.86 13.47 -1.35
CA LYS A 5 0.75 12.07 -0.96
C LYS A 5 -0.69 11.68 -0.72
N THR A 6 -1.12 10.62 -1.38
CA THR A 6 -2.46 10.08 -1.16
C THR A 6 -2.46 9.19 0.07
N ARG A 7 -3.58 9.15 0.75
CA ARG A 7 -3.74 8.34 1.93
C ARG A 7 -4.35 7.00 1.55
N VAL A 8 -3.61 5.93 1.82
CA VAL A 8 -4.06 4.57 1.51
C VAL A 8 -4.46 3.89 2.80
N PHE A 9 -5.59 3.20 2.79
CA PHE A 9 -6.08 2.50 3.98
C PHE A 9 -6.65 1.15 3.59
N CYS A 10 -6.80 0.28 4.60
CA CYS A 10 -7.42 -1.02 4.43
C CYS A 10 -8.57 -1.16 5.42
N PHE A 11 -9.40 -2.20 5.25
CA PHE A 11 -10.52 -2.41 6.16
C PHE A 11 -10.08 -2.59 7.60
N LYS A 12 -8.91 -3.19 7.80
CA LYS A 12 -8.41 -3.41 9.14
C LYS A 12 -8.14 -2.10 9.87
N ASP A 13 -7.75 -1.07 9.15
CA ASP A 13 -7.53 0.26 9.74
C ASP A 13 -8.83 0.86 10.27
N LEU A 14 -9.96 0.37 9.81
CA LEU A 14 -11.27 0.88 10.20
C LEU A 14 -12.01 -0.06 11.15
N SER A 15 -11.31 -1.02 11.73
CA SER A 15 -11.93 -2.03 12.58
C SER A 15 -12.57 -1.44 13.83
N ASP A 16 -12.11 -0.27 14.26
CA ASP A 16 -12.68 0.40 15.41
C ASP A 16 -14.04 1.06 15.16
N PHE A 17 -14.44 1.14 13.90
CA PHE A 17 -15.66 1.84 13.53
C PHE A 17 -16.86 0.92 13.34
N GLY A 18 -16.68 -0.37 13.54
CA GLY A 18 -17.77 -1.32 13.41
C GLY A 18 -17.33 -2.67 12.93
N THR A 19 -18.32 -3.52 12.62
CA THR A 19 -18.03 -4.85 12.11
C THR A 19 -17.52 -4.77 10.68
N TYR A 20 -16.92 -5.86 10.23
CA TYR A 20 -16.43 -5.93 8.85
C TYR A 20 -17.53 -5.60 7.85
N LYS A 21 -18.72 -6.14 8.08
CA LYS A 21 -19.85 -5.90 7.17
C LYS A 21 -20.25 -4.44 7.09
N SER A 22 -20.34 -3.77 8.24
CA SER A 22 -20.74 -2.38 8.25
C SER A 22 -19.68 -1.47 7.65
N VAL A 23 -18.41 -1.76 7.91
CA VAL A 23 -17.30 -1.01 7.33
C VAL A 23 -17.27 -1.21 5.80
N ALA A 24 -17.44 -2.44 5.35
CA ALA A 24 -17.44 -2.73 3.91
C ALA A 24 -18.55 -1.98 3.18
N LYS A 25 -19.73 -1.93 3.79
CA LYS A 25 -20.86 -1.21 3.19
C LYS A 25 -20.62 0.29 3.13
N ALA A 26 -20.05 0.84 4.19
CA ALA A 26 -19.76 2.27 4.25
C ALA A 26 -18.72 2.64 3.19
N VAL A 27 -17.67 1.84 3.06
CA VAL A 27 -16.62 2.09 2.08
C VAL A 27 -17.17 1.95 0.66
N GLU A 28 -18.04 0.98 0.43
CA GLU A 28 -18.67 0.81 -0.87
C GLU A 28 -19.49 2.05 -1.26
N ARG A 29 -20.25 2.59 -0.32
CA ARG A 29 -21.02 3.80 -0.58
C ARG A 29 -20.12 4.98 -0.93
N LEU A 30 -19.04 5.14 -0.18
CA LEU A 30 -18.09 6.20 -0.44
C LEU A 30 -17.41 6.04 -1.79
N THR A 31 -17.16 4.81 -2.20
CA THR A 31 -16.58 4.52 -3.50
C THR A 31 -17.54 4.90 -4.62
N ILE A 32 -18.80 4.55 -4.48
CA ILE A 32 -19.82 4.89 -5.47
C ILE A 32 -19.96 6.40 -5.60
N LYS A 33 -19.90 7.11 -4.48
CA LYS A 33 -20.01 8.57 -4.48
C LYS A 33 -18.74 9.27 -4.94
N GLY A 34 -17.65 8.55 -5.10
CA GLY A 34 -16.40 9.12 -5.57
C GLY A 34 -15.50 9.70 -4.49
N TYR A 35 -15.83 9.54 -3.22
CA TYR A 35 -15.00 10.06 -2.14
C TYR A 35 -13.76 9.22 -1.89
N VAL A 36 -13.79 7.95 -2.23
CA VAL A 36 -12.61 7.07 -2.14
C VAL A 36 -12.50 6.26 -3.43
N ARG A 37 -11.29 5.78 -3.69
CA ARG A 37 -10.99 4.93 -4.84
C ARG A 37 -10.49 3.59 -4.37
N ARG A 38 -10.85 2.54 -5.10
CA ARG A 38 -10.37 1.21 -4.79
C ARG A 38 -9.06 0.94 -5.51
N VAL A 39 -8.06 0.46 -4.76
CA VAL A 39 -6.79 0.05 -5.34
C VAL A 39 -6.84 -1.42 -5.74
N THR A 40 -7.21 -2.26 -4.78
CA THR A 40 -7.40 -3.69 -4.97
C THR A 40 -8.32 -4.15 -3.86
N GLN A 41 -8.60 -5.44 -3.77
CA GLN A 41 -9.53 -5.95 -2.78
C GLN A 41 -9.12 -5.57 -1.37
N GLY A 42 -9.98 -4.85 -0.67
CA GLY A 42 -9.76 -4.44 0.70
C GLY A 42 -8.86 -3.23 0.88
N ILE A 43 -8.33 -2.66 -0.19
CA ILE A 43 -7.40 -1.54 -0.14
C ILE A 43 -7.97 -0.38 -0.92
N TYR A 44 -8.03 0.78 -0.28
CA TYR A 44 -8.64 1.99 -0.84
C TYR A 44 -7.75 3.19 -0.55
N TYR A 45 -8.01 4.29 -1.25
CA TYR A 45 -7.30 5.53 -0.96
C TYR A 45 -8.22 6.73 -1.16
N TYR A 46 -7.87 7.82 -0.50
CA TYR A 46 -8.55 9.10 -0.69
C TYR A 46 -7.89 9.81 -1.85
N PRO A 47 -8.64 10.14 -2.91
CA PRO A 47 -8.02 10.83 -4.03
C PRO A 47 -7.56 12.23 -3.63
N LEU A 48 -6.39 12.59 -4.11
CA LEU A 48 -5.82 13.91 -3.91
C LEU A 48 -5.66 14.53 -5.28
N ILE A 49 -6.26 15.68 -5.48
CA ILE A 49 -6.32 16.32 -6.78
C ILE A 49 -5.45 17.56 -6.79
N ASN A 50 -4.60 17.68 -7.81
CA ASN A 50 -3.84 18.89 -8.04
C ASN A 50 -4.77 19.92 -8.67
N GLU A 51 -5.06 20.98 -7.94
CA GLU A 51 -6.03 21.97 -8.40
C GLU A 51 -5.56 22.77 -9.62
N THR A 52 -4.24 22.94 -9.73
CA THR A 52 -3.68 23.68 -10.85
C THR A 52 -3.87 22.94 -12.18
N PHE A 53 -3.63 21.65 -12.19
CA PHE A 53 -3.69 20.85 -13.42
C PHE A 53 -4.91 19.97 -13.48
N HIS A 54 -5.75 19.95 -12.46
CA HIS A 54 -6.94 19.10 -12.38
C HIS A 54 -6.60 17.63 -12.56
N VAL A 55 -5.46 17.21 -12.03
CA VAL A 55 -4.98 15.84 -12.15
C VAL A 55 -4.99 15.17 -10.78
N GLU A 56 -5.49 13.93 -10.74
CA GLU A 56 -5.51 13.15 -9.52
C GLU A 56 -4.15 12.50 -9.32
N TYR A 57 -3.57 12.65 -8.12
CA TYR A 57 -2.31 11.99 -7.79
C TYR A 57 -2.53 10.50 -7.61
N PRO A 58 -1.68 9.65 -8.19
CA PRO A 58 -1.78 8.22 -7.94
C PRO A 58 -1.29 7.89 -6.54
N PRO A 59 -1.78 6.82 -5.91
CA PRO A 59 -1.26 6.40 -4.61
C PRO A 59 0.17 5.87 -4.76
N GLU A 60 0.96 6.06 -3.72
CA GLU A 60 2.34 5.59 -3.73
C GLU A 60 2.41 4.09 -3.53
N MET A 61 3.34 3.44 -4.23
CA MET A 61 3.49 1.99 -4.12
C MET A 61 3.84 1.56 -2.70
N GLU A 62 4.67 2.34 -2.02
CA GLU A 62 5.00 2.05 -0.63
C GLU A 62 3.78 2.05 0.27
N ALA A 63 2.91 3.05 0.11
CA ALA A 63 1.70 3.14 0.92
C ALA A 63 0.77 1.96 0.65
N ILE A 64 0.67 1.54 -0.61
CA ILE A 64 -0.15 0.40 -0.98
C ILE A 64 0.41 -0.89 -0.37
N ALA A 65 1.73 -1.07 -0.47
CA ALA A 65 2.37 -2.26 0.08
C ALA A 65 2.19 -2.34 1.60
N GLU A 66 2.32 -1.21 2.28
CA GLU A 66 2.11 -1.16 3.73
C GLU A 66 0.67 -1.48 4.11
N ALA A 67 -0.29 -0.96 3.34
CA ALA A 67 -1.69 -1.25 3.61
C ALA A 67 -2.00 -2.74 3.39
N LEU A 68 -1.44 -3.33 2.34
CA LEU A 68 -1.60 -4.76 2.09
C LEU A 68 -0.99 -5.59 3.23
N SER A 69 0.17 -5.19 3.72
CA SER A 69 0.80 -5.93 4.81
C SER A 69 -0.01 -5.82 6.10
N ARG A 70 -0.56 -4.65 6.40
CA ARG A 70 -1.42 -4.50 7.58
C ARG A 70 -2.68 -5.34 7.47
N ASN A 71 -3.28 -5.31 6.30
CA ASN A 71 -4.55 -6.02 6.09
C ASN A 71 -4.39 -7.54 6.20
N ASN A 72 -3.22 -8.06 5.89
CA ASN A 72 -2.94 -9.49 5.89
C ASN A 72 -2.04 -9.93 7.04
N ASN A 73 -1.64 -9.03 7.90
CA ASN A 73 -0.72 -9.31 9.02
C ASN A 73 0.62 -9.84 8.56
N TRP A 74 1.14 -9.29 7.48
CA TRP A 74 2.46 -9.64 6.98
C TRP A 74 3.50 -8.64 7.49
N GLN A 75 4.73 -9.11 7.65
CA GLN A 75 5.87 -8.23 7.80
C GLN A 75 6.55 -8.14 6.47
N ILE A 76 6.94 -6.93 6.06
CA ILE A 76 7.53 -6.73 4.75
C ILE A 76 8.82 -5.95 4.86
N ARG A 77 9.66 -6.10 3.84
CA ARG A 77 10.97 -5.48 3.78
C ARG A 77 11.31 -5.17 2.34
N GLU A 78 11.75 -3.96 2.10
CA GLU A 78 12.09 -3.53 0.74
C GLU A 78 13.34 -4.21 0.22
N THR A 79 13.40 -4.42 -1.09
CA THR A 79 14.56 -5.03 -1.74
C THR A 79 14.87 -4.32 -3.04
N GLY A 80 16.06 -4.53 -3.53
CA GLY A 80 16.46 -4.18 -4.88
C GLY A 80 16.41 -2.70 -5.19
N SER A 81 16.00 -2.38 -6.39
CA SER A 81 16.02 -1.01 -6.90
C SER A 81 15.09 -0.08 -6.14
N PHE A 82 14.01 -0.61 -5.58
CA PHE A 82 13.09 0.24 -4.82
C PHE A 82 13.75 0.76 -3.54
N ALA A 83 14.53 -0.08 -2.87
CA ALA A 83 15.28 0.36 -1.70
C ALA A 83 16.32 1.42 -2.07
N LEU A 84 17.00 1.24 -3.20
CA LEU A 84 17.95 2.23 -3.68
C LEU A 84 17.28 3.55 -4.02
N TYR A 85 16.12 3.49 -4.65
CA TYR A 85 15.37 4.69 -4.97
C TYR A 85 15.01 5.47 -3.69
N LYS A 86 14.55 4.77 -2.67
CA LYS A 86 14.16 5.41 -1.42
C LYS A 86 15.35 6.05 -0.70
N LEU A 87 16.52 5.48 -0.88
CA LEU A 87 17.74 6.04 -0.28
C LEU A 87 18.31 7.21 -1.07
N GLY A 88 17.69 7.54 -2.21
CA GLY A 88 18.15 8.62 -3.04
C GLY A 88 19.31 8.27 -3.95
N MET A 89 19.64 6.99 -4.04
CA MET A 89 20.77 6.53 -4.86
C MET A 89 20.37 6.23 -6.30
N ASP A 90 19.08 6.25 -6.58
CA ASP A 90 18.57 6.03 -7.93
C ASP A 90 17.49 7.05 -8.19
N ASN A 91 17.59 7.75 -9.32
CA ASN A 91 16.65 8.82 -9.66
C ASN A 91 15.41 8.32 -10.37
N GLN A 92 15.44 7.10 -10.85
CA GLN A 92 14.30 6.56 -11.60
C GLN A 92 13.26 5.98 -10.66
N ILE A 93 12.00 6.35 -10.90
CA ILE A 93 10.87 5.79 -10.14
C ILE A 93 10.61 4.41 -10.70
N PRO A 94 10.78 3.35 -9.89
CA PRO A 94 10.58 2.00 -10.40
C PRO A 94 9.11 1.72 -10.66
N MET A 95 8.82 0.98 -11.73
CA MET A 95 7.47 0.54 -12.03
C MET A 95 7.13 -0.76 -11.31
N LYS A 96 8.12 -1.38 -10.72
CA LYS A 96 7.94 -2.63 -9.98
C LYS A 96 8.63 -2.51 -8.63
N ALA A 97 7.88 -2.77 -7.58
CA ALA A 97 8.41 -2.82 -6.23
C ALA A 97 8.41 -4.25 -5.75
N VAL A 98 9.53 -4.71 -5.20
CA VAL A 98 9.66 -6.07 -4.69
C VAL A 98 9.93 -6.01 -3.20
N TYR A 99 9.17 -6.76 -2.44
CA TYR A 99 9.31 -6.84 -0.99
C TYR A 99 9.49 -8.29 -0.57
N LEU A 100 10.33 -8.50 0.44
CA LEU A 100 10.32 -9.77 1.15
C LEU A 100 9.16 -9.73 2.13
N SER A 101 8.43 -10.82 2.27
CA SER A 101 7.23 -10.87 3.07
C SER A 101 7.20 -12.13 3.92
N SER A 102 6.65 -12.02 5.12
CA SER A 102 6.41 -13.17 5.97
C SER A 102 5.21 -13.98 5.52
N GLY A 103 4.42 -13.45 4.59
CA GLY A 103 3.27 -14.14 4.06
C GLY A 103 3.60 -14.94 2.81
N PRO A 104 2.58 -15.45 2.12
CA PRO A 104 2.82 -16.22 0.90
C PRO A 104 3.21 -15.32 -0.26
N TYR A 105 3.70 -15.93 -1.32
CA TYR A 105 4.04 -15.19 -2.53
C TYR A 105 2.77 -14.55 -3.11
N ARG A 106 2.86 -13.27 -3.42
CA ARG A 106 1.75 -12.52 -4.01
C ARG A 106 2.27 -11.49 -4.97
N ILE A 107 1.51 -11.24 -6.02
CA ILE A 107 1.84 -10.18 -6.95
C ILE A 107 0.57 -9.38 -7.21
N TYR A 108 0.69 -8.06 -7.21
CA TYR A 108 -0.43 -7.15 -7.44
C TYR A 108 -0.11 -6.22 -8.59
N GLN A 109 -1.03 -6.16 -9.54
CA GLN A 109 -0.92 -5.24 -10.68
C GLN A 109 -1.81 -4.05 -10.39
N ILE A 110 -1.23 -2.86 -10.29
CA ILE A 110 -1.97 -1.64 -9.98
C ILE A 110 -1.71 -0.63 -11.08
N GLY A 111 -2.62 -0.62 -12.06
CA GLY A 111 -2.40 0.17 -13.26
C GLY A 111 -1.19 -0.36 -14.01
N MET A 112 -0.22 0.51 -14.26
CA MET A 112 1.01 0.13 -14.93
C MET A 112 2.11 -0.28 -13.95
N ARG A 113 1.82 -0.28 -12.66
CA ARG A 113 2.79 -0.61 -11.63
C ARG A 113 2.53 -2.00 -11.07
N THR A 114 3.58 -2.62 -10.57
CA THR A 114 3.51 -3.97 -10.02
C THR A 114 4.13 -4.00 -8.64
N ILE A 115 3.48 -4.66 -7.70
CA ILE A 115 4.02 -4.90 -6.36
C ILE A 115 4.11 -6.40 -6.17
N GLU A 116 5.32 -6.87 -5.90
CA GLU A 116 5.57 -8.30 -5.71
C GLU A 116 6.02 -8.56 -4.28
N PHE A 117 5.38 -9.52 -3.63
CA PHE A 117 5.76 -9.96 -2.29
C PHE A 117 6.36 -11.35 -2.42
N LYS A 118 7.65 -11.46 -2.17
CA LYS A 118 8.34 -12.75 -2.21
C LYS A 118 8.33 -13.34 -0.81
N SER A 119 7.92 -14.59 -0.71
CA SER A 119 7.90 -15.28 0.56
C SER A 119 9.32 -15.43 1.11
N SER A 120 9.49 -15.12 2.38
CA SER A 120 10.79 -15.21 3.04
C SER A 120 10.62 -15.90 4.37
N SER A 121 11.73 -16.50 4.87
CA SER A 121 11.67 -17.20 6.13
C SER A 121 11.44 -16.24 7.29
N ARG A 122 10.79 -16.71 8.33
CA ARG A 122 10.58 -15.95 9.54
C ARG A 122 11.87 -15.46 10.17
N LYS A 123 12.91 -16.19 9.96
CA LYS A 123 14.22 -15.87 10.52
C LYS A 123 14.67 -14.48 10.12
N ASN A 124 14.43 -14.08 8.86
CA ASN A 124 14.82 -12.77 8.38
C ASN A 124 14.09 -11.65 9.09
N PHE A 125 12.84 -11.88 9.44
CA PHE A 125 12.03 -10.85 10.08
C PHE A 125 12.22 -10.81 11.58
N ALA A 126 12.47 -11.95 12.19
CA ALA A 126 12.77 -11.99 13.61
C ALA A 126 14.03 -11.20 13.92
N PHE A 127 15.02 -11.32 13.06
CA PHE A 127 16.26 -10.57 13.22
C PHE A 127 16.03 -9.06 13.11
N SER A 128 15.24 -8.64 12.15
CA SER A 128 14.89 -7.24 12.00
C SER A 128 14.17 -6.68 13.21
N ARG A 129 13.33 -7.48 13.80
CA ARG A 129 12.56 -7.06 14.96
C ARG A 129 13.42 -6.80 16.18
N LYS A 130 14.50 -7.52 16.32
CA LYS A 130 15.38 -7.34 17.45
C LYS A 130 16.06 -6.00 17.47
N THR A 131 16.23 -5.41 16.32
CA THR A 131 16.92 -4.14 16.21
C THR A 131 15.99 -2.95 16.35
N SER A 132 14.71 -3.18 16.39
CA SER A 132 13.74 -2.10 16.49
C SER A 132 13.43 -1.72 17.91
#